data_23a0fdfd043169e53a5b051fd38e8b24
#
_entry.id   23a0fdfd043169e53a5b051fd38e8b24
#
_cell.length_a   1.000
_cell.length_b   1.000
_cell.length_c   1.000
_cell.angle_alpha   90.00
_cell.angle_beta   90.00
_cell.angle_gamma   90.00
#
_symmetry.space_group_name_H-M   'P 1'
#
loop_
_entity.id
_entity.type
_entity.pdbx_description
1 polymer ?
#
loop_
_entity_poly.entity_id
_entity_poly.type
_entity_poly.pdbx_seq_one_letter_code
_entity_poly.pdbx_strand_id
1 'polypeptide(L)'
;MLTAEDNVLLTRTGPGTPMGDLFRRFWQPVLLSEELPTPDCDPVRIKVLSEQMVAFRDTDGNVGVVDNNCPHRRASLFFGRNEECGLRCVYHGWKFDINGDCVDMPSEPAESNFKDKVKITSYPARDYGDCIWIYMGPIELMPELPQLEWATAPASHRNVRRWIQESNYMQSTEGEIDTSHVSFNHRWFDLSKAPRQNLPRRMKNGQPMNNMDGAPQLTVRETDYGFVYGSRRDVGDGEYYWRVTQFILPFYSLIPNPGDREGGRCWVPMDDEHISVFQYSVSTGDAFTDEQRAMANISPENLLRVKYKFEDGSVVDTWQPERQLHNDFLIDRDMQRTVNYTGIASGREQDMAMTDTMGAIGDRTKEHLGTSDTAIISGRRILLRMARELQEGIEPYAPSHPEVFAVRAIDVVDTQGDFFKLLEKQAELGRAQPIA
;
A
#
# COMPACT_ATOMS: atom_id res chain seq x y z
N MET A 1 12.96 -4.10 21.34
CA MET A 1 12.59 -2.69 21.57
C MET A 1 13.47 -1.81 20.69
N LEU A 2 12.91 -0.84 20.03
CA LEU A 2 13.67 0.22 19.37
C LEU A 2 14.06 1.31 20.36
N THR A 3 15.06 2.12 20.02
CA THR A 3 15.28 3.40 20.72
C THR A 3 14.21 4.41 20.28
N ALA A 4 14.03 5.50 21.02
CA ALA A 4 13.10 6.57 20.64
C ALA A 4 13.51 7.21 19.30
N GLU A 5 14.82 7.39 19.09
CA GLU A 5 15.41 7.93 17.85
C GLU A 5 15.11 7.01 16.66
N ASP A 6 15.30 5.69 16.82
CA ASP A 6 14.98 4.71 15.77
C ASP A 6 13.48 4.66 15.46
N ASN A 7 12.62 4.79 16.47
CA ASN A 7 11.19 4.87 16.24
C ASN A 7 10.81 6.12 15.44
N VAL A 8 11.38 7.28 15.76
CA VAL A 8 11.17 8.53 15.00
C VAL A 8 11.71 8.36 13.57
N LEU A 9 12.93 7.85 13.39
CA LEU A 9 13.53 7.65 12.07
C LEU A 9 12.68 6.72 11.20
N LEU A 10 12.14 5.65 11.79
CA LEU A 10 11.30 4.68 11.09
C LEU A 10 9.94 5.24 10.69
N THR A 11 9.33 6.10 11.51
CA THR A 11 7.90 6.45 11.37
C THR A 11 7.63 7.81 10.75
N ARG A 12 8.61 8.73 10.70
CA ARG A 12 8.45 10.06 10.10
C ARG A 12 8.77 10.02 8.61
N THR A 13 7.80 10.40 7.78
CA THR A 13 7.87 10.26 6.32
C THR A 13 7.70 11.57 5.55
N GLY A 14 7.52 12.69 6.27
CA GLY A 14 7.37 14.01 5.67
C GLY A 14 8.64 14.52 4.97
N PRO A 15 8.57 15.69 4.31
CA PRO A 15 9.71 16.29 3.63
C PRO A 15 10.91 16.51 4.57
N GLY A 16 12.12 16.11 4.10
CA GLY A 16 13.36 16.28 4.86
C GLY A 16 13.56 15.28 6.00
N THR A 17 12.71 14.27 6.13
CA THR A 17 12.95 13.15 7.03
C THR A 17 13.68 12.03 6.30
N PRO A 18 14.61 11.29 6.96
CA PRO A 18 15.38 10.24 6.28
C PRO A 18 14.52 9.14 5.63
N MET A 19 13.43 8.73 6.31
CA MET A 19 12.52 7.74 5.75
C MET A 19 11.69 8.32 4.60
N GLY A 20 11.27 9.58 4.72
CA GLY A 20 10.59 10.30 3.63
C GLY A 20 11.46 10.43 2.39
N ASP A 21 12.74 10.75 2.57
CA ASP A 21 13.71 10.83 1.46
C ASP A 21 13.95 9.47 0.83
N LEU A 22 13.98 8.38 1.62
CA LEU A 22 14.06 7.02 1.11
C LEU A 22 12.82 6.66 0.27
N PHE A 23 11.62 6.95 0.77
CA PHE A 23 10.39 6.61 0.06
C PHE A 23 10.23 7.39 -1.24
N ARG A 24 10.72 8.61 -1.31
CA ARG A 24 10.74 9.41 -2.55
C ARG A 24 11.59 8.79 -3.67
N ARG A 25 12.48 7.85 -3.38
CA ARG A 25 13.25 7.11 -4.40
C ARG A 25 12.41 6.08 -5.16
N PHE A 26 11.19 5.80 -4.70
CA PHE A 26 10.28 4.81 -5.28
C PHE A 26 9.06 5.48 -5.91
N TRP A 27 8.54 4.90 -6.97
CA TRP A 27 7.20 5.22 -7.45
C TRP A 27 6.15 4.85 -6.41
N GLN A 28 5.14 5.70 -6.24
CA GLN A 28 4.08 5.51 -5.26
C GLN A 28 2.71 5.61 -5.92
N PRO A 29 1.80 4.63 -5.74
CA PRO A 29 0.43 4.76 -6.18
C PRO A 29 -0.30 5.76 -5.28
N VAL A 30 -1.10 6.65 -5.87
CA VAL A 30 -1.76 7.73 -5.13
C VAL A 30 -3.27 7.79 -5.34
N LEU A 31 -3.77 7.35 -6.50
CA LEU A 31 -5.18 7.28 -6.84
C LEU A 31 -5.46 5.98 -7.62
N LEU A 32 -6.72 5.58 -7.71
CA LEU A 32 -7.16 4.67 -8.75
C LEU A 32 -7.32 5.44 -10.07
N SER A 33 -7.02 4.81 -11.20
CA SER A 33 -7.18 5.44 -12.53
C SER A 33 -8.61 5.92 -12.78
N GLU A 34 -9.61 5.20 -12.24
CA GLU A 34 -11.04 5.55 -12.33
C GLU A 34 -11.41 6.86 -11.58
N GLU A 35 -10.53 7.41 -10.75
CA GLU A 35 -10.77 8.70 -10.09
C GLU A 35 -10.46 9.90 -11.00
N LEU A 36 -9.75 9.66 -12.11
CA LEU A 36 -9.50 10.61 -13.18
C LEU A 36 -9.93 9.97 -14.51
N PRO A 37 -11.24 9.74 -14.75
CA PRO A 37 -11.74 8.82 -15.75
C PRO A 37 -11.57 9.30 -17.19
N THR A 38 -11.59 10.61 -17.42
CA THR A 38 -11.57 11.20 -18.77
C THR A 38 -10.71 12.46 -18.82
N PRO A 39 -10.22 12.84 -20.00
CA PRO A 39 -9.64 14.16 -20.20
C PRO A 39 -10.56 15.26 -19.68
N ASP A 40 -9.98 16.30 -19.11
CA ASP A 40 -10.64 17.47 -18.52
C ASP A 40 -11.65 17.14 -17.40
N CYS A 41 -11.58 15.94 -16.80
CA CYS A 41 -12.39 15.61 -15.63
C CYS A 41 -12.05 16.50 -14.43
N ASP A 42 -12.90 16.45 -13.40
CA ASP A 42 -12.69 17.21 -12.17
C ASP A 42 -11.36 16.83 -11.49
N PRO A 43 -10.58 17.80 -11.00
CA PRO A 43 -9.35 17.54 -10.28
C PRO A 43 -9.63 16.88 -8.92
N VAL A 44 -8.70 16.04 -8.45
CA VAL A 44 -8.79 15.30 -7.20
C VAL A 44 -7.69 15.73 -6.23
N ARG A 45 -8.04 15.94 -4.97
CA ARG A 45 -7.05 16.26 -3.92
C ARG A 45 -6.40 14.99 -3.42
N ILE A 46 -5.08 15.02 -3.29
CA ILE A 46 -4.28 13.95 -2.71
C ILE A 46 -3.35 14.48 -1.63
N LYS A 47 -2.94 13.60 -0.73
CA LYS A 47 -1.90 13.86 0.27
C LYS A 47 -0.97 12.66 0.31
N VAL A 48 0.33 12.90 0.17
CA VAL A 48 1.36 11.85 0.16
C VAL A 48 2.62 12.40 0.82
N LEU A 49 3.22 11.64 1.73
CA LEU A 49 4.43 12.03 2.47
C LEU A 49 4.32 13.45 3.04
N SER A 50 3.14 13.78 3.62
CA SER A 50 2.78 15.08 4.21
C SER A 50 2.61 16.22 3.22
N GLU A 51 2.70 16.01 1.91
CA GLU A 51 2.47 17.04 0.90
C GLU A 51 1.06 16.98 0.34
N GLN A 52 0.42 18.16 0.28
CA GLN A 52 -0.91 18.33 -0.30
C GLN A 52 -0.81 18.69 -1.77
N MET A 53 -1.45 17.91 -2.62
CA MET A 53 -1.38 18.07 -4.06
C MET A 53 -2.76 17.97 -4.70
N VAL A 54 -2.84 18.35 -5.96
CA VAL A 54 -4.00 18.17 -6.83
C VAL A 54 -3.56 17.35 -8.05
N ALA A 55 -4.28 16.27 -8.29
CA ALA A 55 -4.15 15.45 -9.49
C ALA A 55 -5.23 15.81 -10.49
N PHE A 56 -4.91 15.83 -11.77
CA PHE A 56 -5.84 16.09 -12.86
C PHE A 56 -5.43 15.33 -14.13
N ARG A 57 -6.36 15.10 -15.03
CA ARG A 57 -6.07 14.55 -16.36
C ARG A 57 -6.33 15.65 -17.37
N ASP A 58 -5.29 16.08 -18.09
CA ASP A 58 -5.37 17.17 -19.05
C ASP A 58 -6.18 16.81 -20.28
N THR A 59 -6.38 17.76 -21.20
CA THR A 59 -7.14 17.61 -22.46
C THR A 59 -6.57 16.50 -23.36
N ASP A 60 -5.26 16.28 -23.32
CA ASP A 60 -4.58 15.24 -24.11
C ASP A 60 -4.60 13.87 -23.41
N GLY A 61 -5.18 13.77 -22.20
CA GLY A 61 -5.28 12.54 -21.43
C GLY A 61 -4.07 12.23 -20.54
N ASN A 62 -3.09 13.12 -20.47
CA ASN A 62 -1.95 12.97 -19.58
C ASN A 62 -2.32 13.32 -18.14
N VAL A 63 -1.70 12.64 -17.18
CA VAL A 63 -1.91 12.92 -15.76
C VAL A 63 -0.90 13.94 -15.26
N GLY A 64 -1.39 15.00 -14.63
CA GLY A 64 -0.61 15.99 -13.90
C GLY A 64 -0.85 15.87 -12.39
N VAL A 65 0.20 16.05 -11.60
CA VAL A 65 0.13 16.17 -10.15
C VAL A 65 0.97 17.37 -9.72
N VAL A 66 0.29 18.37 -9.14
CA VAL A 66 0.89 19.65 -8.77
C VAL A 66 0.59 20.02 -7.32
N ASP A 67 1.39 20.92 -6.72
CA ASP A 67 1.08 21.52 -5.40
C ASP A 67 -0.38 22.01 -5.38
N ASN A 68 -1.07 21.76 -4.28
CA ASN A 68 -2.45 22.21 -4.10
C ASN A 68 -2.61 23.73 -4.22
N ASN A 69 -1.59 24.50 -3.92
CA ASN A 69 -1.73 25.94 -3.73
C ASN A 69 -1.07 26.76 -4.84
N CYS A 70 -1.88 27.48 -5.60
CA CYS A 70 -1.43 28.43 -6.62
C CYS A 70 -0.35 29.38 -6.04
N PRO A 71 0.83 29.51 -6.68
CA PRO A 71 1.95 30.30 -6.16
C PRO A 71 1.66 31.81 -6.09
N HIS A 72 0.62 32.28 -6.79
CA HIS A 72 0.24 33.70 -6.75
C HIS A 72 -0.16 34.16 -5.33
N ARG A 73 -1.22 33.57 -4.77
CA ARG A 73 -1.76 33.95 -3.44
C ARG A 73 -2.26 32.75 -2.64
N ARG A 74 -1.74 31.59 -2.90
CA ARG A 74 -2.01 30.33 -2.17
C ARG A 74 -3.47 29.85 -2.19
N ALA A 75 -4.28 30.28 -3.18
CA ALA A 75 -5.60 29.69 -3.41
C ALA A 75 -5.46 28.23 -3.86
N SER A 76 -6.32 27.34 -3.37
CA SER A 76 -6.29 25.92 -3.76
C SER A 76 -6.67 25.73 -5.21
N LEU A 77 -5.84 25.03 -5.96
CA LEU A 77 -6.05 24.65 -7.36
C LEU A 77 -7.11 23.56 -7.51
N PHE A 78 -7.53 22.91 -6.43
CA PHE A 78 -8.68 22.01 -6.46
C PHE A 78 -9.96 22.68 -6.97
N PHE A 79 -10.14 23.97 -6.70
CA PHE A 79 -11.26 24.77 -7.22
C PHE A 79 -10.99 25.28 -8.65
N GLY A 80 -9.85 24.90 -9.23
CA GLY A 80 -9.44 25.29 -10.56
C GLY A 80 -10.27 24.66 -11.66
N ARG A 81 -10.11 25.19 -12.86
CA ARG A 81 -10.70 24.63 -14.09
C ARG A 81 -9.64 23.82 -14.81
N ASN A 82 -9.94 22.54 -15.03
CA ASN A 82 -9.12 21.65 -15.86
C ASN A 82 -9.56 21.86 -17.31
N GLU A 83 -8.74 22.53 -18.11
CA GLU A 83 -9.09 22.93 -19.47
C GLU A 83 -7.85 23.23 -20.32
N GLU A 84 -7.89 22.95 -21.62
CA GLU A 84 -6.84 23.34 -22.57
C GLU A 84 -5.44 22.95 -22.09
N CYS A 85 -5.23 21.69 -21.77
CA CYS A 85 -3.98 21.09 -21.31
C CYS A 85 -3.39 21.74 -20.05
N GLY A 86 -4.23 22.14 -19.08
CA GLY A 86 -3.74 22.66 -17.81
C GLY A 86 -4.81 22.96 -16.79
N LEU A 87 -4.38 23.12 -15.55
CA LEU A 87 -5.21 23.45 -14.40
C LEU A 87 -5.17 24.96 -14.14
N ARG A 88 -6.30 25.64 -14.38
CA ARG A 88 -6.43 27.10 -14.26
C ARG A 88 -6.96 27.48 -12.87
N CYS A 89 -6.19 28.31 -12.16
CA CYS A 89 -6.64 28.92 -10.93
C CYS A 89 -7.81 29.90 -11.19
N VAL A 90 -8.95 29.69 -10.57
CA VAL A 90 -10.14 30.54 -10.74
C VAL A 90 -10.02 31.91 -10.10
N TYR A 91 -9.00 32.15 -9.25
CA TYR A 91 -8.86 33.43 -8.55
C TYR A 91 -8.34 34.54 -9.48
N HIS A 92 -7.27 34.25 -10.29
CA HIS A 92 -6.69 35.26 -11.21
C HIS A 92 -6.32 34.66 -12.59
N GLY A 93 -6.76 33.44 -12.91
CA GLY A 93 -6.61 32.86 -14.22
C GLY A 93 -5.24 32.23 -14.54
N TRP A 94 -4.30 32.18 -13.60
CA TRP A 94 -3.01 31.52 -13.82
C TRP A 94 -3.22 30.05 -14.10
N LYS A 95 -2.66 29.54 -15.19
CA LYS A 95 -2.83 28.16 -15.63
C LYS A 95 -1.50 27.44 -15.63
N PHE A 96 -1.48 26.23 -15.09
CA PHE A 96 -0.30 25.38 -14.96
C PHE A 96 -0.51 24.08 -15.72
N ASP A 97 0.48 23.67 -16.50
CA ASP A 97 0.50 22.38 -17.18
C ASP A 97 0.88 21.23 -16.24
N ILE A 98 0.94 20.01 -16.76
CA ILE A 98 1.31 18.80 -16.02
C ILE A 98 2.75 18.82 -15.49
N ASN A 99 3.63 19.67 -16.06
CA ASN A 99 5.02 19.85 -15.61
C ASN A 99 5.15 20.97 -14.57
N GLY A 100 4.04 21.64 -14.25
CA GLY A 100 4.00 22.78 -13.32
C GLY A 100 4.43 24.10 -13.93
N ASP A 101 4.64 24.18 -15.26
CA ASP A 101 4.98 25.43 -15.92
C ASP A 101 3.74 26.31 -16.03
N CYS A 102 3.88 27.63 -15.77
CA CYS A 102 2.79 28.57 -15.94
C CYS A 102 2.62 28.86 -17.44
N VAL A 103 1.58 28.30 -18.06
CA VAL A 103 1.35 28.41 -19.51
C VAL A 103 0.45 29.57 -19.92
N ASP A 104 -0.33 30.11 -18.96
CA ASP A 104 -1.18 31.29 -19.21
C ASP A 104 -1.31 32.15 -17.93
N MET A 105 -1.30 33.48 -18.13
CA MET A 105 -1.38 34.45 -17.02
C MET A 105 -2.17 35.69 -17.46
N PRO A 106 -3.49 35.56 -17.65
CA PRO A 106 -4.32 36.64 -18.24
C PRO A 106 -4.47 37.89 -17.37
N SER A 107 -4.11 37.78 -16.09
CA SER A 107 -4.13 38.94 -15.16
C SER A 107 -2.89 39.84 -15.26
N GLU A 108 -1.87 39.45 -16.04
CA GLU A 108 -0.68 40.23 -16.30
C GLU A 108 -0.71 40.85 -17.69
N PRO A 109 -0.09 42.03 -17.88
CA PRO A 109 0.08 42.63 -19.20
C PRO A 109 0.86 41.68 -20.13
N ALA A 110 0.48 41.65 -21.39
CA ALA A 110 1.09 40.77 -22.38
C ALA A 110 2.62 40.91 -22.52
N GLU A 111 3.12 42.12 -22.22
CA GLU A 111 4.55 42.45 -22.29
C GLU A 111 5.36 41.97 -21.09
N SER A 112 4.70 41.55 -20.00
CA SER A 112 5.40 41.27 -18.74
C SER A 112 6.28 40.02 -18.78
N ASN A 113 5.96 39.06 -19.64
CA ASN A 113 6.63 37.73 -19.70
C ASN A 113 6.80 37.07 -18.32
N PHE A 114 5.96 37.50 -17.33
CA PHE A 114 6.11 37.02 -15.95
C PHE A 114 5.76 35.55 -15.81
N LYS A 115 4.85 35.03 -16.63
CA LYS A 115 4.48 33.61 -16.64
C LYS A 115 5.71 32.70 -16.84
N ASP A 116 6.70 33.10 -17.65
CA ASP A 116 7.89 32.31 -17.94
C ASP A 116 8.85 32.17 -16.75
N LYS A 117 8.60 32.95 -15.68
CA LYS A 117 9.37 32.96 -14.43
C LYS A 117 8.67 32.22 -13.28
N VAL A 118 7.44 31.74 -13.53
CA VAL A 118 6.61 31.10 -12.52
C VAL A 118 6.46 29.62 -12.80
N LYS A 119 6.80 28.82 -11.84
CA LYS A 119 6.60 27.37 -11.84
C LYS A 119 6.01 26.93 -10.51
N ILE A 120 5.12 25.95 -10.56
CA ILE A 120 4.57 25.27 -9.37
C ILE A 120 5.28 23.93 -9.20
N THR A 121 5.42 23.45 -7.97
CA THR A 121 5.90 22.09 -7.74
C THR A 121 4.99 21.09 -8.45
N SER A 122 5.59 20.21 -9.22
CA SER A 122 4.91 19.10 -9.92
C SER A 122 5.73 17.84 -9.77
N TYR A 123 5.04 16.71 -9.83
CA TYR A 123 5.67 15.39 -9.77
C TYR A 123 5.34 14.58 -11.03
N PRO A 124 6.34 13.91 -11.63
CA PRO A 124 6.08 12.96 -12.71
C PRO A 124 4.98 11.98 -12.32
N ALA A 125 3.98 11.84 -13.18
CA ALA A 125 2.86 10.95 -12.93
C ALA A 125 2.67 9.96 -14.08
N ARG A 126 2.18 8.76 -13.80
CA ARG A 126 1.89 7.70 -14.79
C ARG A 126 0.60 6.99 -14.43
N ASP A 127 -0.17 6.64 -15.45
CA ASP A 127 -1.33 5.75 -15.33
C ASP A 127 -0.86 4.31 -15.61
N TYR A 128 -0.88 3.44 -14.60
CA TYR A 128 -0.30 2.12 -14.69
C TYR A 128 -0.98 1.15 -13.71
N GLY A 129 -1.44 0.01 -14.22
CA GLY A 129 -2.02 -1.04 -13.39
C GLY A 129 -3.29 -0.61 -12.64
N ASP A 130 -4.18 0.19 -13.28
CA ASP A 130 -5.39 0.79 -12.71
C ASP A 130 -5.12 1.80 -11.57
N CYS A 131 -3.89 2.28 -11.46
CA CYS A 131 -3.48 3.30 -10.48
C CYS A 131 -2.77 4.46 -11.15
N ILE A 132 -2.93 5.65 -10.57
CA ILE A 132 -2.06 6.79 -10.84
C ILE A 132 -0.88 6.71 -9.89
N TRP A 133 0.32 6.74 -10.46
CA TRP A 133 1.60 6.69 -9.75
C TRP A 133 2.32 8.01 -9.86
N ILE A 134 3.05 8.39 -8.81
CA ILE A 134 3.93 9.57 -8.80
C ILE A 134 5.34 9.18 -8.37
N TYR A 135 6.31 9.95 -8.88
CA TYR A 135 7.69 9.91 -8.43
C TYR A 135 8.04 11.24 -7.78
N MET A 136 8.48 11.21 -6.52
CA MET A 136 8.74 12.41 -5.71
C MET A 136 10.23 12.65 -5.43
N GLY A 137 11.11 11.81 -5.97
CA GLY A 137 12.56 11.92 -5.82
C GLY A 137 13.21 12.89 -6.83
N PRO A 138 14.55 12.97 -6.81
CA PRO A 138 15.32 13.74 -7.79
C PRO A 138 15.04 13.23 -9.21
N ILE A 139 14.73 14.16 -10.12
CA ILE A 139 14.28 13.80 -11.49
C ILE A 139 15.35 13.02 -12.27
N GLU A 140 16.61 13.30 -12.01
CA GLU A 140 17.75 12.62 -12.63
C GLU A 140 17.92 11.15 -12.17
N LEU A 141 17.29 10.78 -11.07
CA LEU A 141 17.26 9.43 -10.52
C LEU A 141 15.94 8.71 -10.76
N MET A 142 15.01 9.32 -11.52
CA MET A 142 13.69 8.75 -11.77
C MET A 142 13.80 7.37 -12.44
N PRO A 143 13.38 6.28 -11.77
CA PRO A 143 13.46 4.94 -12.33
C PRO A 143 12.31 4.66 -13.29
N GLU A 144 12.39 3.54 -13.99
CA GLU A 144 11.21 2.94 -14.63
C GLU A 144 10.20 2.47 -13.58
N LEU A 145 8.94 2.28 -14.01
CA LEU A 145 7.89 1.74 -13.13
C LEU A 145 8.21 0.31 -12.69
N PRO A 146 7.93 -0.05 -11.43
CA PRO A 146 8.25 -1.38 -10.90
C PRO A 146 7.44 -2.48 -11.63
N GLN A 147 8.08 -3.59 -11.98
CA GLN A 147 7.44 -4.72 -12.64
C GLN A 147 6.64 -5.60 -11.64
N LEU A 148 5.74 -4.98 -10.91
CA LEU A 148 4.81 -5.68 -10.04
C LEU A 148 3.79 -6.46 -10.89
N GLU A 149 3.66 -7.76 -10.67
CA GLU A 149 2.83 -8.62 -11.52
C GLU A 149 1.40 -8.15 -11.64
N TRP A 150 0.78 -7.70 -10.53
CA TRP A 150 -0.57 -7.18 -10.56
C TRP A 150 -0.72 -5.92 -11.44
N ALA A 151 0.31 -5.08 -11.50
CA ALA A 151 0.28 -3.86 -12.29
C ALA A 151 0.55 -4.11 -13.79
N THR A 152 1.35 -5.14 -14.11
CA THR A 152 1.62 -5.55 -15.49
C THR A 152 0.54 -6.46 -16.09
N ALA A 153 -0.28 -7.11 -15.25
CA ALA A 153 -1.33 -8.03 -15.69
C ALA A 153 -2.39 -7.31 -16.55
N PRO A 154 -3.08 -8.02 -17.46
CA PRO A 154 -4.24 -7.46 -18.16
C PRO A 154 -5.32 -6.96 -17.20
N ALA A 155 -6.05 -5.90 -17.56
CA ALA A 155 -7.11 -5.33 -16.71
C ALA A 155 -8.19 -6.35 -16.29
N SER A 156 -8.46 -7.36 -17.13
CA SER A 156 -9.38 -8.46 -16.81
C SER A 156 -8.87 -9.38 -15.70
N HIS A 157 -7.56 -9.40 -15.44
CA HIS A 157 -6.91 -10.31 -14.48
C HIS A 157 -6.48 -9.62 -13.19
N ARG A 158 -6.71 -8.32 -13.04
CA ARG A 158 -6.36 -7.58 -11.83
C ARG A 158 -7.56 -6.90 -11.21
N ASN A 159 -7.46 -6.61 -9.91
CA ASN A 159 -8.43 -5.83 -9.16
C ASN A 159 -7.69 -5.02 -8.11
N VAL A 160 -7.89 -3.71 -8.08
CA VAL A 160 -7.25 -2.81 -7.12
C VAL A 160 -8.32 -2.00 -6.41
N ARG A 161 -8.14 -1.77 -5.11
CA ARG A 161 -8.99 -0.92 -4.27
C ARG A 161 -8.13 -0.09 -3.36
N ARG A 162 -8.64 1.06 -2.94
CA ARG A 162 -7.97 1.89 -1.93
C ARG A 162 -8.92 2.41 -0.87
N TRP A 163 -8.38 2.68 0.30
CA TRP A 163 -9.05 3.36 1.41
C TRP A 163 -8.04 4.05 2.32
N ILE A 164 -8.53 4.97 3.16
CA ILE A 164 -7.72 5.58 4.22
C ILE A 164 -7.77 4.72 5.48
N GLN A 165 -6.65 4.66 6.20
CA GLN A 165 -6.56 4.07 7.54
C GLN A 165 -5.81 5.04 8.46
N GLU A 166 -6.25 5.15 9.72
CA GLU A 166 -5.80 6.13 10.71
C GLU A 166 -4.70 5.54 11.60
N SER A 167 -3.58 5.15 10.99
CA SER A 167 -2.39 4.68 11.68
C SER A 167 -1.14 4.90 10.83
N ASN A 168 0.02 4.89 11.49
CA ASN A 168 1.32 4.96 10.80
C ASN A 168 1.50 3.75 9.89
N TYR A 169 2.12 3.97 8.73
CA TYR A 169 2.34 2.94 7.70
C TYR A 169 3.02 1.68 8.26
N MET A 170 3.94 1.86 9.20
CA MET A 170 4.75 0.75 9.72
C MET A 170 3.92 -0.22 10.56
N GLN A 171 2.89 0.26 11.30
CA GLN A 171 2.00 -0.63 12.08
C GLN A 171 1.27 -1.61 11.18
N SER A 172 0.70 -1.12 10.09
CA SER A 172 -0.02 -1.95 9.12
C SER A 172 0.92 -2.84 8.31
N THR A 173 2.12 -2.35 7.95
CA THR A 173 3.16 -3.16 7.31
C THR A 173 3.61 -4.31 8.21
N GLU A 174 3.84 -4.04 9.49
CA GLU A 174 4.19 -5.05 10.50
C GLU A 174 3.09 -6.09 10.67
N GLY A 175 1.82 -5.65 10.76
CA GLY A 175 0.67 -6.55 10.80
C GLY A 175 0.58 -7.48 9.59
N GLU A 176 0.92 -7.00 8.42
CA GLU A 176 0.86 -7.79 7.18
C GLU A 176 1.99 -8.84 7.07
N ILE A 177 3.18 -8.54 7.59
CA ILE A 177 4.31 -9.49 7.62
C ILE A 177 4.35 -10.34 8.88
N ASP A 178 3.39 -10.18 9.80
CA ASP A 178 3.15 -11.11 10.90
C ASP A 178 2.28 -12.29 10.42
N THR A 179 2.80 -13.49 10.51
CA THR A 179 2.03 -14.70 10.18
C THR A 179 1.40 -15.37 11.39
N SER A 180 1.84 -15.01 12.59
CA SER A 180 1.40 -15.66 13.83
C SER A 180 0.01 -15.24 14.25
N HIS A 181 -0.36 -13.96 14.02
CA HIS A 181 -1.69 -13.44 14.34
C HIS A 181 -2.81 -14.17 13.61
N VAL A 182 -2.53 -14.73 12.41
CA VAL A 182 -3.54 -15.42 11.57
C VAL A 182 -4.21 -16.57 12.33
N SER A 183 -3.47 -17.24 13.23
CA SER A 183 -3.98 -18.35 14.04
C SER A 183 -4.93 -17.92 15.16
N PHE A 184 -4.98 -16.62 15.47
CA PHE A 184 -5.79 -16.02 16.55
C PHE A 184 -6.74 -14.97 15.98
N ASN A 185 -6.24 -13.85 15.48
CA ASN A 185 -7.03 -12.72 14.98
C ASN A 185 -8.06 -13.14 13.93
N HIS A 186 -7.66 -14.02 13.00
CA HIS A 186 -8.54 -14.52 11.92
C HIS A 186 -9.18 -15.87 12.22
N ARG A 187 -9.21 -16.32 13.47
CA ARG A 187 -9.75 -17.62 13.84
C ARG A 187 -11.27 -17.60 13.87
N TRP A 188 -11.89 -18.53 13.15
CA TRP A 188 -13.32 -18.80 13.19
C TRP A 188 -13.58 -20.11 13.95
N PHE A 189 -14.52 -20.08 14.89
CA PHE A 189 -14.99 -21.26 15.62
C PHE A 189 -16.11 -21.96 14.84
N ASP A 190 -16.94 -21.16 14.16
CA ASP A 190 -18.05 -21.62 13.29
C ASP A 190 -17.81 -21.15 11.85
N LEU A 191 -17.20 -22.02 11.07
CA LEU A 191 -16.89 -21.75 9.65
C LEU A 191 -18.15 -21.59 8.79
N SER A 192 -19.30 -22.11 9.23
CA SER A 192 -20.57 -21.95 8.49
C SER A 192 -21.07 -20.51 8.46
N LYS A 193 -20.62 -19.70 9.40
CA LYS A 193 -20.92 -18.27 9.54
C LYS A 193 -19.83 -17.36 8.99
N ALA A 194 -18.69 -17.92 8.57
CA ALA A 194 -17.62 -17.13 8.02
C ALA A 194 -17.99 -16.61 6.62
N PRO A 195 -17.80 -15.31 6.33
CA PRO A 195 -17.91 -14.80 4.98
C PRO A 195 -16.95 -15.57 4.04
N ARG A 196 -17.35 -15.77 2.78
CA ARG A 196 -16.61 -16.58 1.81
C ARG A 196 -15.14 -16.18 1.69
N GLN A 197 -14.85 -14.87 1.73
CA GLN A 197 -13.49 -14.33 1.68
C GLN A 197 -12.64 -14.64 2.92
N ASN A 198 -13.28 -14.99 4.06
CA ASN A 198 -12.62 -15.30 5.33
C ASN A 198 -12.51 -16.82 5.56
N LEU A 199 -13.00 -17.63 4.64
CA LEU A 199 -12.88 -19.08 4.76
C LEU A 199 -11.42 -19.50 4.65
N PRO A 200 -10.99 -20.47 5.50
CA PRO A 200 -9.63 -21.01 5.40
C PRO A 200 -9.38 -21.61 4.03
N ARG A 201 -8.26 -21.26 3.44
CA ARG A 201 -7.93 -21.69 2.07
C ARG A 201 -7.31 -23.09 2.01
N ARG A 202 -6.69 -23.52 3.12
CA ARG A 202 -6.12 -24.87 3.25
C ARG A 202 -6.66 -25.56 4.49
N MET A 203 -7.13 -26.79 4.28
CA MET A 203 -7.71 -27.64 5.31
C MET A 203 -6.99 -28.99 5.34
N LYS A 204 -6.79 -29.54 6.53
CA LYS A 204 -6.34 -30.93 6.74
C LYS A 204 -7.19 -31.54 7.86
N ASN A 205 -7.76 -32.71 7.63
CA ASN A 205 -8.59 -33.42 8.59
C ASN A 205 -9.73 -32.57 9.19
N GLY A 206 -10.35 -31.70 8.38
CA GLY A 206 -11.45 -30.82 8.83
C GLY A 206 -10.99 -29.57 9.62
N GLN A 207 -9.69 -29.34 9.76
CA GLN A 207 -9.15 -28.16 10.45
C GLN A 207 -8.39 -27.23 9.50
N PRO A 208 -8.49 -25.90 9.68
CA PRO A 208 -7.63 -24.95 8.99
C PRO A 208 -6.16 -25.18 9.32
N MET A 209 -5.31 -25.31 8.31
CA MET A 209 -3.88 -25.56 8.53
C MET A 209 -3.18 -24.44 9.31
N ASN A 210 -3.65 -23.20 9.17
CA ASN A 210 -3.16 -22.07 9.97
C ASN A 210 -3.38 -22.26 11.48
N ASN A 211 -4.37 -23.04 11.89
CA ASN A 211 -4.74 -23.27 13.29
C ASN A 211 -4.13 -24.55 13.87
N MET A 212 -3.46 -25.37 13.05
CA MET A 212 -2.86 -26.64 13.51
C MET A 212 -1.58 -26.39 14.30
N ASP A 213 -0.84 -25.35 13.95
CA ASP A 213 0.35 -24.90 14.68
C ASP A 213 0.30 -23.38 14.84
N GLY A 214 0.06 -22.91 16.06
CA GLY A 214 -0.02 -21.48 16.41
C GLY A 214 1.34 -20.80 16.63
N ALA A 215 2.44 -21.57 16.59
CA ALA A 215 3.80 -21.09 16.77
C ALA A 215 4.70 -21.43 15.56
N PRO A 216 4.43 -20.89 14.38
CA PRO A 216 5.18 -21.22 13.17
C PRO A 216 6.66 -20.87 13.32
N GLN A 217 7.53 -21.68 12.75
CA GLN A 217 8.94 -21.35 12.64
C GLN A 217 9.19 -20.42 11.47
N LEU A 218 9.80 -19.26 11.75
CA LEU A 218 10.08 -18.24 10.76
C LEU A 218 11.54 -18.27 10.34
N THR A 219 11.79 -18.18 9.04
CA THR A 219 13.13 -17.99 8.47
C THR A 219 13.07 -16.88 7.43
N VAL A 220 13.95 -15.88 7.55
CA VAL A 220 14.01 -14.70 6.70
C VAL A 220 15.26 -14.74 5.81
N ARG A 221 15.11 -14.30 4.56
CA ARG A 221 16.21 -14.04 3.62
C ARG A 221 16.07 -12.65 3.02
N GLU A 222 17.06 -11.80 3.21
CA GLU A 222 17.14 -10.51 2.50
C GLU A 222 17.28 -10.74 0.99
N THR A 223 16.74 -9.81 0.22
CA THR A 223 16.73 -9.80 -1.25
C THR A 223 17.00 -8.40 -1.76
N ASP A 224 17.23 -8.24 -3.05
CA ASP A 224 17.44 -6.95 -3.68
C ASP A 224 16.19 -6.04 -3.63
N TYR A 225 15.00 -6.61 -3.51
CA TYR A 225 13.71 -5.91 -3.42
C TYR A 225 13.20 -5.72 -1.99
N GLY A 226 13.86 -6.25 -0.97
CA GLY A 226 13.41 -6.24 0.42
C GLY A 226 13.75 -7.53 1.13
N PHE A 227 12.77 -8.37 1.46
CA PHE A 227 13.03 -9.71 1.98
C PHE A 227 11.89 -10.68 1.69
N VAL A 228 12.22 -11.97 1.69
CA VAL A 228 11.27 -13.07 1.69
C VAL A 228 11.38 -13.83 3.01
N TYR A 229 10.25 -14.23 3.58
CA TYR A 229 10.27 -15.13 4.72
C TYR A 229 9.30 -16.31 4.54
N GLY A 230 9.74 -17.46 5.05
CA GLY A 230 8.91 -18.64 5.16
C GLY A 230 8.43 -18.84 6.58
N SER A 231 7.12 -19.07 6.74
CA SER A 231 6.55 -19.55 7.99
C SER A 231 6.16 -21.03 7.83
N ARG A 232 6.82 -21.87 8.62
CA ARG A 232 6.62 -23.32 8.62
C ARG A 232 5.72 -23.73 9.78
N ARG A 233 4.60 -24.38 9.47
CA ARG A 233 3.70 -25.01 10.44
C ARG A 233 3.76 -26.51 10.30
N ASP A 234 3.89 -27.22 11.41
CA ASP A 234 3.76 -28.69 11.42
C ASP A 234 2.27 -29.04 11.29
N VAL A 235 1.94 -29.81 10.26
CA VAL A 235 0.56 -30.26 9.99
C VAL A 235 0.39 -31.77 10.14
N GLY A 236 1.36 -32.43 10.79
CA GLY A 236 1.39 -33.87 11.01
C GLY A 236 1.84 -34.67 9.81
N ASP A 237 2.00 -35.99 9.98
CA ASP A 237 2.40 -36.95 8.95
C ASP A 237 3.75 -36.65 8.27
N GLY A 238 4.63 -35.88 8.93
CA GLY A 238 5.91 -35.43 8.36
C GLY A 238 5.77 -34.34 7.30
N GLU A 239 4.63 -33.68 7.21
CA GLU A 239 4.34 -32.60 6.31
C GLU A 239 4.35 -31.26 7.03
N TYR A 240 4.76 -30.23 6.28
CA TYR A 240 4.77 -28.85 6.73
C TYR A 240 3.90 -27.99 5.82
N TYR A 241 3.08 -27.12 6.41
CA TYR A 241 2.40 -26.06 5.69
C TYR A 241 3.29 -24.83 5.68
N TRP A 242 3.76 -24.47 4.51
CA TRP A 242 4.60 -23.32 4.25
C TRP A 242 3.78 -22.16 3.70
N ARG A 243 3.94 -21.01 4.34
CA ARG A 243 3.50 -19.72 3.81
C ARG A 243 4.74 -18.87 3.60
N VAL A 244 5.05 -18.55 2.35
CA VAL A 244 6.19 -17.73 1.96
C VAL A 244 5.68 -16.37 1.55
N THR A 245 5.93 -15.37 2.37
CA THR A 245 5.47 -13.98 2.20
C THR A 245 6.61 -13.13 1.67
N GLN A 246 6.31 -12.20 0.78
CA GLN A 246 7.25 -11.21 0.28
C GLN A 246 6.99 -9.87 0.97
N PHE A 247 8.03 -9.23 1.47
CA PHE A 247 8.06 -7.81 1.77
C PHE A 247 8.84 -7.12 0.67
N ILE A 248 8.18 -6.21 -0.03
CA ILE A 248 8.74 -5.49 -1.17
C ILE A 248 8.84 -4.00 -0.81
N LEU A 249 10.04 -3.46 -0.98
CA LEU A 249 10.33 -2.06 -0.69
C LEU A 249 9.46 -1.10 -1.54
N PRO A 250 9.08 0.04 -0.99
CA PRO A 250 9.35 0.46 0.38
C PRO A 250 8.30 -0.03 1.38
N PHE A 251 7.10 -0.44 0.97
CA PHE A 251 5.95 -0.73 1.83
C PHE A 251 4.91 -1.66 1.16
N TYR A 252 5.34 -2.59 0.32
CA TYR A 252 4.45 -3.57 -0.32
C TYR A 252 4.60 -4.94 0.34
N SER A 253 3.53 -5.71 0.30
CA SER A 253 3.53 -7.11 0.69
C SER A 253 2.83 -7.97 -0.33
N LEU A 254 3.29 -9.22 -0.50
CA LEU A 254 2.55 -10.27 -1.17
C LEU A 254 2.27 -11.37 -0.17
N ILE A 255 0.96 -11.68 0.00
CA ILE A 255 0.49 -12.69 0.95
C ILE A 255 0.25 -14.00 0.22
N PRO A 256 0.72 -15.13 0.78
CA PRO A 256 0.51 -16.44 0.18
C PRO A 256 -0.98 -16.79 0.03
N ASN A 257 -1.35 -17.15 -1.19
CA ASN A 257 -2.67 -17.63 -1.55
C ASN A 257 -2.54 -18.95 -2.31
N PRO A 258 -3.37 -19.96 -2.04
CA PRO A 258 -3.36 -21.19 -2.84
C PRO A 258 -4.04 -20.97 -4.19
N GLY A 259 -3.56 -21.72 -5.20
CA GLY A 259 -4.12 -21.70 -6.55
C GLY A 259 -3.58 -20.59 -7.43
N ASP A 260 -4.42 -20.05 -8.28
CA ASP A 260 -4.12 -19.08 -9.33
C ASP A 260 -4.37 -17.61 -8.92
N ARG A 261 -4.38 -17.34 -7.63
CA ARG A 261 -4.64 -16.01 -7.07
C ARG A 261 -3.43 -15.51 -6.29
N GLU A 262 -2.89 -14.39 -6.74
CA GLU A 262 -1.90 -13.63 -6.00
C GLU A 262 -2.52 -12.34 -5.47
N GLY A 263 -1.98 -11.81 -4.39
CA GLY A 263 -2.46 -10.55 -3.85
C GLY A 263 -1.64 -10.05 -2.68
N GLY A 264 -1.86 -8.80 -2.38
CA GLY A 264 -1.16 -8.12 -1.30
C GLY A 264 -1.68 -6.71 -1.10
N ARG A 265 -0.89 -5.93 -0.39
CA ARG A 265 -1.21 -4.54 -0.05
C ARG A 265 0.00 -3.65 -0.15
N CYS A 266 -0.30 -2.37 -0.27
CA CYS A 266 0.67 -1.29 -0.27
C CYS A 266 0.17 -0.23 0.73
N TRP A 267 1.06 0.27 1.56
CA TRP A 267 0.78 1.13 2.71
C TRP A 267 1.40 2.50 2.49
N VAL A 268 0.83 3.29 1.57
CA VAL A 268 1.38 4.59 1.18
C VAL A 268 1.15 5.63 2.28
N PRO A 269 2.19 6.19 2.89
CA PRO A 269 2.02 7.25 3.89
C PRO A 269 1.37 8.49 3.28
N MET A 270 0.22 8.89 3.79
CA MET A 270 -0.36 10.20 3.50
C MET A 270 0.33 11.27 4.34
N ASP A 271 0.54 10.96 5.60
CA ASP A 271 1.40 11.65 6.56
C ASP A 271 1.91 10.62 7.60
N ASP A 272 2.42 11.09 8.73
CA ASP A 272 2.99 10.21 9.76
C ASP A 272 1.93 9.38 10.49
N GLU A 273 0.64 9.74 10.39
CA GLU A 273 -0.46 9.16 11.18
C GLU A 273 -1.56 8.53 10.32
N HIS A 274 -1.49 8.72 9.00
CA HIS A 274 -2.49 8.23 8.05
C HIS A 274 -1.85 7.58 6.84
N ILE A 275 -2.48 6.52 6.35
CA ILE A 275 -2.06 5.81 5.15
C ILE A 275 -3.19 5.69 4.13
N SER A 276 -2.83 5.77 2.86
CA SER A 276 -3.66 5.25 1.77
C SER A 276 -3.29 3.79 1.53
N VAL A 277 -4.20 2.90 1.86
CA VAL A 277 -4.02 1.46 1.64
C VAL A 277 -4.46 1.13 0.24
N PHE A 278 -3.59 0.51 -0.57
CA PHE A 278 -3.95 -0.10 -1.82
C PHE A 278 -3.94 -1.61 -1.64
N GLN A 279 -5.09 -2.24 -1.81
CA GLN A 279 -5.21 -3.69 -1.88
C GLN A 279 -5.30 -4.09 -3.35
N TYR A 280 -4.43 -5.00 -3.75
CA TYR A 280 -4.41 -5.53 -5.10
C TYR A 280 -4.51 -7.04 -5.10
N SER A 281 -5.10 -7.56 -6.17
CA SER A 281 -5.13 -8.98 -6.48
C SER A 281 -4.98 -9.20 -7.97
N VAL A 282 -4.37 -10.32 -8.32
CA VAL A 282 -4.18 -10.75 -9.71
C VAL A 282 -4.56 -12.21 -9.84
N SER A 283 -5.19 -12.55 -10.96
CA SER A 283 -5.42 -13.93 -11.37
C SER A 283 -4.34 -14.34 -12.36
N THR A 284 -3.63 -15.40 -12.04
CA THR A 284 -2.63 -16.00 -12.93
C THR A 284 -3.24 -17.08 -13.84
N GLY A 285 -4.52 -17.43 -13.60
CA GLY A 285 -5.35 -18.32 -14.41
C GLY A 285 -6.39 -17.53 -15.21
N ASP A 286 -7.67 -17.88 -15.04
CA ASP A 286 -8.78 -17.20 -15.72
C ASP A 286 -8.99 -15.76 -15.26
N ALA A 287 -9.49 -14.90 -16.15
CA ALA A 287 -9.90 -13.53 -15.84
C ALA A 287 -10.92 -13.47 -14.69
N PHE A 288 -10.92 -12.39 -13.93
CA PHE A 288 -11.91 -12.17 -12.87
C PHE A 288 -13.32 -12.02 -13.45
N THR A 289 -14.28 -12.74 -12.89
CA THR A 289 -15.71 -12.45 -13.10
C THR A 289 -16.13 -11.22 -12.31
N ASP A 290 -17.28 -10.61 -12.68
CA ASP A 290 -17.81 -9.46 -11.94
C ASP A 290 -18.12 -9.82 -10.48
N GLU A 291 -18.62 -11.03 -10.20
CA GLU A 291 -18.84 -11.53 -8.85
C GLU A 291 -17.51 -11.60 -8.06
N GLN A 292 -16.45 -12.10 -8.68
CA GLN A 292 -15.13 -12.19 -8.05
C GLN A 292 -14.52 -10.80 -7.81
N ARG A 293 -14.76 -9.83 -8.71
CA ARG A 293 -14.33 -8.44 -8.51
C ARG A 293 -15.08 -7.79 -7.34
N ALA A 294 -16.36 -8.11 -7.16
CA ALA A 294 -17.16 -7.61 -6.05
C ALA A 294 -16.76 -8.24 -4.70
N MET A 295 -16.16 -9.45 -4.70
CA MET A 295 -15.67 -10.11 -3.51
C MET A 295 -14.31 -9.51 -3.07
N ALA A 296 -14.35 -8.39 -2.38
CA ALA A 296 -13.16 -7.82 -1.74
C ALA A 296 -13.14 -8.13 -0.24
N ASN A 297 -11.94 -8.02 0.37
CA ASN A 297 -11.77 -8.23 1.81
C ASN A 297 -12.55 -7.22 2.68
N ILE A 298 -12.77 -6.02 2.14
CA ILE A 298 -13.82 -5.11 2.62
C ILE A 298 -14.84 -5.07 1.50
N SER A 299 -16.10 -5.38 1.82
CA SER A 299 -17.17 -5.27 0.83
C SER A 299 -17.24 -3.84 0.29
N PRO A 300 -17.39 -3.62 -1.02
CA PRO A 300 -17.51 -2.28 -1.58
C PRO A 300 -18.59 -1.44 -0.91
N GLU A 301 -19.68 -2.08 -0.47
CA GLU A 301 -20.78 -1.43 0.26
C GLU A 301 -20.37 -0.89 1.63
N ASN A 302 -19.27 -1.41 2.21
CA ASN A 302 -18.71 -0.96 3.49
C ASN A 302 -17.58 0.06 3.32
N LEU A 303 -17.25 0.45 2.07
CA LEU A 303 -16.32 1.53 1.75
C LEU A 303 -17.10 2.77 1.33
N LEU A 304 -17.15 3.75 2.21
CA LEU A 304 -17.85 5.00 1.98
C LEU A 304 -16.94 6.01 1.30
N ARG A 305 -17.39 6.63 0.20
CA ARG A 305 -16.70 7.78 -0.39
C ARG A 305 -16.85 8.99 0.51
N VAL A 306 -15.72 9.55 0.98
CA VAL A 306 -15.69 10.65 1.94
C VAL A 306 -14.75 11.77 1.50
N LYS A 307 -15.00 12.97 2.05
CA LYS A 307 -14.04 14.05 2.12
C LYS A 307 -13.37 13.98 3.49
N TYR A 308 -12.21 13.35 3.55
CA TYR A 308 -11.47 13.20 4.80
C TYR A 308 -10.73 14.49 5.13
N LYS A 309 -10.91 14.99 6.35
CA LYS A 309 -10.25 16.21 6.84
C LYS A 309 -9.21 15.84 7.89
N PHE A 310 -7.97 16.20 7.62
CA PHE A 310 -6.84 16.02 8.53
C PHE A 310 -6.81 17.10 9.61
N GLU A 311 -6.02 16.89 10.68
CA GLU A 311 -5.85 17.87 11.76
C GLU A 311 -5.21 19.18 11.28
N ASP A 312 -4.31 19.14 10.29
CA ASP A 312 -3.69 20.30 9.65
C ASP A 312 -4.68 21.12 8.79
N GLY A 313 -5.95 20.69 8.73
CA GLY A 313 -7.01 21.31 7.96
C GLY A 313 -7.03 20.92 6.49
N SER A 314 -6.09 20.11 6.00
CA SER A 314 -6.12 19.59 4.65
C SER A 314 -7.29 18.63 4.44
N VAL A 315 -7.73 18.49 3.20
CA VAL A 315 -8.86 17.62 2.84
C VAL A 315 -8.46 16.80 1.62
N VAL A 316 -8.81 15.52 1.62
CA VAL A 316 -8.68 14.63 0.46
C VAL A 316 -10.00 13.95 0.16
N ASP A 317 -10.18 13.53 -1.10
CA ASP A 317 -11.27 12.68 -1.52
C ASP A 317 -10.79 11.22 -1.51
N THR A 318 -11.43 10.36 -0.70
CA THR A 318 -10.98 8.97 -0.50
C THR A 318 -12.15 8.06 -0.16
N TRP A 319 -11.87 6.79 0.07
CA TRP A 319 -12.80 5.84 0.68
C TRP A 319 -12.41 5.57 2.13
N GLN A 320 -13.38 5.36 2.97
CA GLN A 320 -13.20 5.06 4.37
C GLN A 320 -14.06 3.86 4.74
N PRO A 321 -13.53 2.84 5.44
CA PRO A 321 -14.33 1.74 5.95
C PRO A 321 -15.38 2.23 6.95
N GLU A 322 -16.54 1.57 6.96
CA GLU A 322 -17.60 1.87 7.96
C GLU A 322 -17.12 1.58 9.38
N ARG A 323 -16.36 0.48 9.57
CA ARG A 323 -15.82 0.07 10.87
C ARG A 323 -14.50 0.75 11.14
N GLN A 324 -14.41 1.47 12.24
CA GLN A 324 -13.28 2.30 12.62
C GLN A 324 -13.12 2.35 14.14
N LEU A 325 -12.05 2.96 14.61
CA LEU A 325 -11.75 3.11 16.02
C LEU A 325 -12.87 3.84 16.80
N HIS A 326 -13.45 4.91 16.24
CA HIS A 326 -14.47 5.70 16.90
C HIS A 326 -15.81 4.97 17.15
N ASN A 327 -16.04 3.84 16.46
CA ASN A 327 -17.22 2.98 16.66
C ASN A 327 -16.85 1.57 17.14
N ASP A 328 -15.65 1.42 17.75
CA ASP A 328 -15.12 0.14 18.24
C ASP A 328 -15.14 -0.97 17.18
N PHE A 329 -14.94 -0.61 15.91
CA PHE A 329 -15.02 -1.53 14.76
C PHE A 329 -16.32 -2.34 14.70
N LEU A 330 -17.39 -1.82 15.29
CA LEU A 330 -18.69 -2.50 15.45
C LEU A 330 -18.54 -3.93 16.00
N ILE A 331 -17.71 -4.10 17.02
CA ILE A 331 -17.46 -5.40 17.66
C ILE A 331 -18.75 -5.99 18.22
N ASP A 332 -19.02 -7.25 17.87
CA ASP A 332 -20.10 -8.06 18.44
C ASP A 332 -19.55 -9.04 19.46
N ARG A 333 -19.86 -8.84 20.75
CA ARG A 333 -19.37 -9.67 21.85
C ARG A 333 -19.99 -11.07 21.87
N ASP A 334 -21.19 -11.26 21.31
CA ASP A 334 -21.78 -12.59 21.16
C ASP A 334 -21.13 -13.35 20.01
N MET A 335 -20.85 -12.69 18.91
CA MET A 335 -20.01 -13.23 17.83
C MET A 335 -18.63 -13.62 18.35
N GLN A 336 -17.99 -12.77 19.18
CA GLN A 336 -16.67 -13.04 19.78
C GLN A 336 -16.67 -14.32 20.63
N ARG A 337 -17.72 -14.57 21.37
CA ARG A 337 -17.84 -15.76 22.21
C ARG A 337 -18.13 -17.05 21.43
N THR A 338 -18.82 -16.95 20.30
CA THR A 338 -19.46 -18.13 19.69
C THR A 338 -19.10 -18.38 18.24
N VAL A 339 -18.63 -17.38 17.50
CA VAL A 339 -18.44 -17.46 16.04
C VAL A 339 -17.01 -17.28 15.60
N ASN A 340 -16.37 -16.17 15.98
CA ASN A 340 -14.96 -15.92 15.68
C ASN A 340 -14.24 -15.30 16.88
N TYR A 341 -12.90 -15.25 16.79
CA TYR A 341 -12.06 -14.86 17.92
C TYR A 341 -12.16 -13.38 18.29
N THR A 342 -12.45 -12.50 17.32
CA THR A 342 -12.44 -11.04 17.52
C THR A 342 -13.81 -10.43 17.74
N GLY A 343 -14.89 -11.04 17.25
CA GLY A 343 -16.22 -10.43 17.20
C GLY A 343 -16.37 -9.41 16.06
N ILE A 344 -15.38 -9.31 15.16
CA ILE A 344 -15.39 -8.43 13.99
C ILE A 344 -15.58 -9.31 12.75
N ALA A 345 -16.50 -8.93 11.88
CA ALA A 345 -16.94 -9.80 10.78
C ALA A 345 -15.95 -9.88 9.61
N SER A 346 -15.21 -8.80 9.33
CA SER A 346 -14.29 -8.72 8.20
C SER A 346 -12.84 -8.95 8.64
N GLY A 347 -12.11 -9.85 7.98
CA GLY A 347 -10.71 -10.12 8.30
C GLY A 347 -9.81 -8.89 8.20
N ARG A 348 -10.06 -7.99 7.24
CA ARG A 348 -9.30 -6.75 7.12
C ARG A 348 -9.55 -5.79 8.29
N GLU A 349 -10.80 -5.65 8.70
CA GLU A 349 -11.17 -4.79 9.83
C GLU A 349 -10.72 -5.36 11.17
N GLN A 350 -10.51 -6.70 11.28
CA GLN A 350 -9.84 -7.34 12.40
C GLN A 350 -8.40 -6.84 12.54
N ASP A 351 -7.66 -6.73 11.42
CA ASP A 351 -6.29 -6.22 11.42
C ASP A 351 -6.25 -4.73 11.75
N MET A 352 -7.14 -3.94 11.13
CA MET A 352 -7.25 -2.51 11.40
C MET A 352 -7.54 -2.23 12.87
N ALA A 353 -8.45 -3.01 13.49
CA ALA A 353 -8.75 -2.87 14.92
C ALA A 353 -7.51 -3.06 15.80
N MET A 354 -6.61 -3.96 15.43
CA MET A 354 -5.35 -4.16 16.17
C MET A 354 -4.37 -3.02 15.92
N THR A 355 -4.11 -2.69 14.66
CA THR A 355 -3.09 -1.70 14.29
C THR A 355 -3.47 -0.28 14.71
N ASP A 356 -4.74 0.13 14.58
CA ASP A 356 -5.19 1.48 14.93
C ASP A 356 -5.26 1.68 16.45
N THR A 357 -5.53 0.60 17.23
CA THR A 357 -5.51 0.66 18.71
C THR A 357 -4.11 0.78 19.31
N MET A 358 -3.04 0.61 18.50
CA MET A 358 -1.66 0.90 18.96
C MET A 358 -1.37 2.41 19.05
N GLY A 359 -2.34 3.27 18.69
CA GLY A 359 -2.23 4.72 18.57
C GLY A 359 -1.81 5.14 17.16
N ALA A 360 -1.92 6.42 16.85
CA ALA A 360 -1.59 6.96 15.53
C ALA A 360 -0.15 6.56 15.10
N ILE A 361 0.80 6.65 16.04
CA ILE A 361 2.17 6.15 15.88
C ILE A 361 2.51 5.25 17.06
N GLY A 362 2.70 3.97 16.82
CA GLY A 362 3.03 2.98 17.84
C GLY A 362 4.34 3.29 18.57
N ASP A 363 4.32 3.21 19.90
CA ASP A 363 5.49 3.41 20.76
C ASP A 363 6.32 2.10 20.88
N ARG A 364 7.24 1.92 19.93
CA ARG A 364 8.08 0.73 19.83
C ARG A 364 9.17 0.63 20.91
N THR A 365 9.27 1.65 21.77
CA THR A 365 10.15 1.58 22.95
C THR A 365 9.57 0.74 24.08
N LYS A 366 8.27 0.42 24.00
CA LYS A 366 7.53 -0.36 25.01
C LYS A 366 7.19 -1.80 24.59
N GLU A 367 7.54 -2.15 23.35
CA GLU A 367 7.26 -3.48 22.81
C GLU A 367 8.18 -4.57 23.35
N HIS A 368 7.70 -5.81 23.37
CA HIS A 368 8.46 -7.00 23.71
C HIS A 368 8.32 -8.02 22.59
N LEU A 369 9.24 -7.97 21.64
CA LEU A 369 9.24 -8.87 20.47
C LEU A 369 9.87 -10.22 20.80
N GLY A 370 9.27 -11.28 20.27
CA GLY A 370 9.71 -12.67 20.39
C GLY A 370 10.23 -13.26 19.08
N THR A 371 10.40 -14.57 19.04
CA THR A 371 10.86 -15.29 17.84
C THR A 371 9.79 -15.29 16.73
N SER A 372 8.52 -15.17 17.07
CA SER A 372 7.42 -15.03 16.10
C SER A 372 7.48 -13.72 15.31
N ASP A 373 8.21 -12.72 15.82
CA ASP A 373 8.32 -11.38 15.22
C ASP A 373 9.59 -11.20 14.36
N THR A 374 10.27 -12.30 14.02
CA THR A 374 11.54 -12.28 13.26
C THR A 374 11.42 -11.50 11.94
N ALA A 375 10.28 -11.60 11.24
CA ALA A 375 10.04 -10.86 10.01
C ALA A 375 9.89 -9.36 10.27
N ILE A 376 9.17 -8.96 11.33
CA ILE A 376 9.02 -7.57 11.78
C ILE A 376 10.38 -6.96 12.11
N ILE A 377 11.18 -7.66 12.92
CA ILE A 377 12.54 -7.23 13.29
C ILE A 377 13.40 -7.02 12.04
N SER A 378 13.31 -7.92 11.08
CA SER A 378 14.06 -7.84 9.82
C SER A 378 13.61 -6.64 8.98
N GLY A 379 12.31 -6.41 8.83
CA GLY A 379 11.76 -5.26 8.10
C GLY A 379 12.22 -3.92 8.69
N ARG A 380 12.13 -3.77 10.01
CA ARG A 380 12.62 -2.58 10.72
C ARG A 380 14.10 -2.35 10.47
N ARG A 381 14.93 -3.40 10.61
CA ARG A 381 16.37 -3.31 10.41
C ARG A 381 16.73 -2.87 8.99
N ILE A 382 16.06 -3.42 7.99
CA ILE A 382 16.31 -3.09 6.58
C ILE A 382 15.95 -1.63 6.31
N LEU A 383 14.76 -1.18 6.70
CA LEU A 383 14.33 0.19 6.46
C LEU A 383 15.19 1.22 7.18
N LEU A 384 15.53 0.98 8.47
CA LEU A 384 16.41 1.85 9.24
C LEU A 384 17.83 1.92 8.63
N ARG A 385 18.38 0.79 8.19
CA ARG A 385 19.68 0.74 7.52
C ARG A 385 19.63 1.55 6.23
N MET A 386 18.68 1.31 5.36
CA MET A 386 18.56 1.99 4.06
C MET A 386 18.35 3.49 4.20
N ALA A 387 17.55 3.93 5.18
CA ALA A 387 17.36 5.35 5.43
C ALA A 387 18.67 6.04 5.88
N ARG A 388 19.52 5.35 6.66
CA ARG A 388 20.84 5.85 7.06
C ARG A 388 21.83 5.82 5.90
N GLU A 389 21.88 4.74 5.14
CA GLU A 389 22.71 4.60 3.94
C GLU A 389 22.43 5.72 2.93
N LEU A 390 21.16 6.05 2.73
CA LEU A 390 20.78 7.17 1.86
C LEU A 390 21.29 8.53 2.37
N GLN A 391 21.28 8.76 3.69
CA GLN A 391 21.87 9.96 4.27
C GLN A 391 23.38 10.05 4.05
N GLU A 392 24.06 8.91 3.88
CA GLU A 392 25.47 8.79 3.54
C GLU A 392 25.71 8.86 2.01
N GLY A 393 24.67 9.05 1.21
CA GLY A 393 24.72 9.15 -0.25
C GLY A 393 24.70 7.80 -0.98
N ILE A 394 24.31 6.72 -0.29
CA ILE A 394 24.16 5.38 -0.90
C ILE A 394 22.70 5.23 -1.35
N GLU A 395 22.49 5.24 -2.66
CA GLU A 395 21.14 5.08 -3.25
C GLU A 395 20.64 3.63 -3.11
N PRO A 396 19.33 3.43 -2.89
CA PRO A 396 18.74 2.09 -2.84
C PRO A 396 18.83 1.38 -4.19
N TYR A 397 19.14 0.08 -4.18
CA TYR A 397 19.30 -0.72 -5.39
C TYR A 397 17.99 -0.94 -6.14
N ALA A 398 16.93 -1.31 -5.43
CA ALA A 398 15.67 -1.77 -6.04
C ALA A 398 15.02 -0.78 -7.01
N PRO A 399 14.95 0.55 -6.77
CA PRO A 399 14.29 1.46 -7.70
C PRO A 399 14.89 1.44 -9.11
N SER A 400 16.21 1.31 -9.24
CA SER A 400 16.90 1.29 -10.54
C SER A 400 16.86 -0.08 -11.24
N HIS A 401 16.23 -1.09 -10.63
CA HIS A 401 16.11 -2.46 -11.12
C HIS A 401 14.66 -2.93 -11.07
N PRO A 402 13.78 -2.41 -11.94
CA PRO A 402 12.34 -2.66 -11.85
C PRO A 402 11.95 -4.14 -11.96
N GLU A 403 12.79 -4.98 -12.55
CA GLU A 403 12.61 -6.42 -12.70
C GLU A 403 12.68 -7.19 -11.38
N VAL A 404 13.35 -6.66 -10.34
CA VAL A 404 13.45 -7.36 -9.05
C VAL A 404 12.11 -7.47 -8.32
N PHE A 405 11.14 -6.62 -8.71
CA PHE A 405 9.79 -6.64 -8.14
C PHE A 405 8.88 -7.73 -8.72
N ALA A 406 9.34 -8.47 -9.74
CA ALA A 406 8.57 -9.53 -10.41
C ALA A 406 8.61 -10.84 -9.61
N VAL A 407 8.04 -10.84 -8.40
CA VAL A 407 8.03 -11.96 -7.46
C VAL A 407 6.61 -12.33 -7.05
N ARG A 408 6.44 -13.58 -6.55
CA ARG A 408 5.19 -14.11 -5.98
C ARG A 408 5.39 -14.63 -4.57
N ALA A 409 4.32 -14.61 -3.79
CA ALA A 409 4.23 -15.38 -2.56
C ALA A 409 4.00 -16.86 -2.86
N ILE A 410 4.32 -17.78 -1.91
CA ILE A 410 4.15 -19.22 -2.11
C ILE A 410 3.30 -19.82 -0.98
N ASP A 411 2.29 -20.56 -1.35
CA ASP A 411 1.42 -21.33 -0.45
C ASP A 411 1.52 -22.82 -0.82
N VAL A 412 2.18 -23.62 0.01
CA VAL A 412 2.39 -25.06 -0.31
C VAL A 412 2.42 -25.93 0.95
N VAL A 413 2.03 -27.19 0.78
CA VAL A 413 2.29 -28.26 1.73
C VAL A 413 3.44 -29.10 1.18
N ASP A 414 4.50 -29.31 1.96
CA ASP A 414 5.69 -30.02 1.54
C ASP A 414 6.33 -30.78 2.72
N THR A 415 7.06 -31.85 2.41
CA THR A 415 7.86 -32.58 3.41
C THR A 415 9.21 -31.90 3.68
N GLN A 416 9.61 -30.90 2.86
CA GLN A 416 10.84 -30.17 3.06
C GLN A 416 10.73 -29.23 4.27
N GLY A 417 11.53 -29.51 5.29
CA GLY A 417 11.58 -28.73 6.52
C GLY A 417 12.57 -27.55 6.51
N ASP A 418 13.46 -27.48 5.52
CA ASP A 418 14.44 -26.41 5.36
C ASP A 418 13.94 -25.35 4.38
N PHE A 419 13.95 -24.09 4.79
CA PHE A 419 13.38 -22.98 4.03
C PHE A 419 14.17 -22.70 2.73
N PHE A 420 15.48 -22.75 2.78
CA PHE A 420 16.31 -22.44 1.61
C PHE A 420 16.15 -23.49 0.52
N LYS A 421 16.11 -24.76 0.92
CA LYS A 421 15.83 -25.88 -0.01
C LYS A 421 14.40 -25.82 -0.55
N LEU A 422 13.44 -25.35 0.26
CA LEU A 422 12.08 -25.14 -0.21
C LEU A 422 12.06 -24.06 -1.31
N LEU A 423 12.74 -22.93 -1.10
CA LEU A 423 12.79 -21.84 -2.10
C LEU A 423 13.44 -22.31 -3.40
N GLU A 424 14.50 -23.11 -3.34
CA GLU A 424 15.12 -23.71 -4.53
C GLU A 424 14.14 -24.62 -5.25
N LYS A 425 13.45 -25.52 -4.51
CA LYS A 425 12.46 -26.44 -5.05
C LYS A 425 11.26 -25.72 -5.68
N GLN A 426 10.86 -24.60 -5.13
CA GLN A 426 9.68 -23.82 -5.54
C GLN A 426 10.04 -22.54 -6.32
N ALA A 427 11.24 -22.48 -6.91
CA ALA A 427 11.76 -21.27 -7.56
C ALA A 427 10.83 -20.72 -8.65
N GLU A 428 10.20 -21.59 -9.43
CA GLU A 428 9.25 -21.20 -10.49
C GLU A 428 7.95 -20.59 -9.93
N LEU A 429 7.46 -21.10 -8.79
CA LEU A 429 6.27 -20.54 -8.13
C LEU A 429 6.54 -19.13 -7.56
N GLY A 430 7.78 -18.88 -7.12
CA GLY A 430 8.18 -17.60 -6.54
C GLY A 430 8.46 -16.49 -7.55
N ARG A 431 8.31 -16.75 -8.85
CA ARG A 431 8.55 -15.76 -9.93
C ARG A 431 7.25 -15.36 -10.58
N ALA A 432 7.07 -14.06 -10.77
CA ALA A 432 6.02 -13.55 -11.62
C ALA A 432 6.26 -13.97 -13.08
N GLN A 433 5.18 -14.30 -13.78
CA GLN A 433 5.19 -14.71 -15.17
C GLN A 433 4.25 -13.79 -15.95
N PRO A 434 4.53 -13.48 -17.24
CA PRO A 434 3.57 -12.75 -18.06
C PRO A 434 2.23 -13.48 -18.09
N ILE A 435 1.15 -12.73 -17.82
CA ILE A 435 -0.24 -13.24 -17.89
C ILE A 435 -0.76 -12.91 -19.27
N ALA A 436 -1.22 -13.93 -20.00
CA ALA A 436 -1.66 -13.82 -21.39
C ALA A 436 -3.05 -13.16 -21.53
#